data_77413fbd67fd49ef615cfafefefd58f4
#
_entry.id   77413fbd67fd49ef615cfafefefd58f4
#
_cell.length_a   1.000
_cell.length_b   1.000
_cell.length_c   1.000
_cell.angle_alpha   90.00
_cell.angle_beta   90.00
_cell.angle_gamma   90.00
#
_symmetry.space_group_name_H-M   'P 1'
#
loop_
_entity.id
_entity.type
_entity.pdbx_description
1 polymer ?
#
loop_
_entity_poly.entity_id
_entity_poly.type
_entity_poly.pdbx_seq_one_letter_code
_entity_poly.pdbx_strand_id
1 'polypeptide(L)'
;MTFVIRDRILVTSTTTGTGTFTLGLAAAGYQDFSSIGNGNTTYYTITNGIDWEVGIGTYTSSGTTLARTQVLSSSNSNALVNWSAGSKNVYVPQPAINTQGSAPTGDNSSIGTDQVAFNNFQKNIQASVNGGVTFNNNGVGGIVSTYSLVYTASDGYRGGVLTSNGDVHFIPSEANRGQKVSAAGVVSTYSLIYTGANAYIGGVLASNGEVHFVPYSAPVGQKLSASGVVSTYSLVYTNGSGAYSGGVLAPNGDIHFVPNYANRGQKISSSGVISTYSLVYTTSGAYAGGVLAPNGDIYFVSQNANRGQKVSSAGVVSTYSLVYTALNAYQGGVLAPNGDIHFVLWEANRGQKISSSGVVSTYSLINTSGNGYSGGVLVPNGDIHFVPWAANTGQKISASGVVSTYSLVYTVTGAYWGGVLTSDGSIYFVPARGSLGQKISTCPAIPFGLDTCLSSYLNKF
;
A
#
# COMPACT_ATOMS: atom_id res chain seq x y z
N MET A 1 21.31 19.73 30.17
CA MET A 1 19.94 19.23 30.07
C MET A 1 19.84 18.57 28.69
N THR A 2 19.67 17.26 28.65
CA THR A 2 19.61 16.47 27.42
C THR A 2 18.24 15.80 27.35
N PHE A 3 17.67 15.70 26.14
CA PHE A 3 16.46 14.93 25.94
C PHE A 3 16.81 13.44 25.81
N VAL A 4 16.23 12.58 26.65
CA VAL A 4 16.55 11.16 26.74
C VAL A 4 15.28 10.32 26.70
N ILE A 5 15.25 9.33 25.84
CA ILE A 5 14.17 8.31 25.80
C ILE A 5 14.79 6.99 26.25
N ARG A 6 14.07 6.23 27.07
CA ARG A 6 14.44 4.89 27.50
C ARG A 6 13.24 3.97 27.43
N ASP A 7 13.49 2.73 27.08
CA ASP A 7 12.45 1.73 26.96
C ASP A 7 12.02 1.20 28.34
N ARG A 8 10.75 0.77 28.43
CA ARG A 8 10.22 0.05 29.57
C ARG A 8 10.34 0.82 30.90
N ILE A 9 10.11 2.12 30.89
CA ILE A 9 9.96 2.89 32.14
C ILE A 9 8.49 2.93 32.51
N LEU A 10 8.17 2.44 33.70
CA LEU A 10 6.86 2.52 34.32
C LEU A 10 6.99 2.53 35.85
N VAL A 11 6.51 3.61 36.48
CA VAL A 11 6.44 3.78 37.90
C VAL A 11 5.03 4.19 38.32
N THR A 12 4.73 4.11 39.60
CA THR A 12 3.49 4.68 40.17
C THR A 12 3.75 6.02 40.84
N SER A 13 2.71 6.82 41.03
CA SER A 13 2.73 8.05 41.84
C SER A 13 1.39 8.28 42.52
N THR A 14 1.40 8.82 43.71
CA THR A 14 0.21 9.27 44.44
C THR A 14 0.09 10.79 44.52
N THR A 15 0.98 11.52 43.82
CA THR A 15 0.99 12.98 43.77
C THR A 15 -0.36 13.54 43.34
N THR A 16 -0.82 14.61 43.96
CA THR A 16 -2.07 15.32 43.64
C THR A 16 -1.78 16.74 43.16
N GLY A 17 -2.78 17.36 42.55
CA GLY A 17 -2.67 18.75 42.06
C GLY A 17 -1.99 18.89 40.72
N THR A 18 -1.53 20.10 40.41
CA THR A 18 -0.90 20.48 39.15
C THR A 18 0.63 20.54 39.22
N GLY A 19 1.24 20.18 40.36
CA GLY A 19 2.68 20.31 40.65
C GLY A 19 3.55 19.20 40.03
N THR A 20 4.81 19.21 40.48
CA THR A 20 5.82 18.19 40.17
C THR A 20 5.42 16.83 40.81
N PHE A 21 5.61 15.76 40.05
CA PHE A 21 5.29 14.40 40.53
C PHE A 21 6.45 13.80 41.31
N THR A 22 6.16 13.28 42.52
CA THR A 22 7.05 12.34 43.21
C THR A 22 6.82 10.95 42.62
N LEU A 23 7.87 10.32 42.12
CA LEU A 23 7.80 9.04 41.47
C LEU A 23 8.06 7.91 42.48
N GLY A 24 7.25 6.86 42.38
CA GLY A 24 7.41 5.66 43.20
C GLY A 24 8.38 4.66 42.55
N LEU A 25 8.32 3.42 43.06
CA LEU A 25 9.15 2.32 42.54
C LEU A 25 8.70 1.88 41.14
N ALA A 26 9.64 1.30 40.38
CA ALA A 26 9.35 0.69 39.12
C ALA A 26 8.38 -0.51 39.27
N ALA A 27 7.45 -0.64 38.34
CA ALA A 27 6.61 -1.82 38.24
C ALA A 27 7.47 -3.07 37.91
N ALA A 28 6.99 -4.25 38.32
CA ALA A 28 7.72 -5.50 38.08
C ALA A 28 8.04 -5.68 36.59
N GLY A 29 9.32 -5.86 36.25
CA GLY A 29 9.82 -5.99 34.89
C GLY A 29 10.00 -4.68 34.13
N TYR A 30 9.87 -3.52 34.78
CA TYR A 30 10.11 -2.19 34.21
C TYR A 30 11.31 -1.52 34.89
N GLN A 31 11.81 -0.46 34.26
CA GLN A 31 12.82 0.44 34.80
C GLN A 31 12.15 1.65 35.48
N ASP A 32 12.87 2.31 36.34
CA ASP A 32 12.47 3.62 36.89
C ASP A 32 13.07 4.78 36.08
N PHE A 33 12.71 6.00 36.45
CA PHE A 33 13.18 7.21 35.75
C PHE A 33 14.66 7.53 36.00
N SER A 34 15.38 6.82 36.87
CA SER A 34 16.83 7.05 37.06
C SER A 34 17.63 6.78 35.80
N SER A 35 17.15 5.90 34.94
CA SER A 35 17.72 5.62 33.61
C SER A 35 17.69 6.81 32.64
N ILE A 36 16.84 7.81 32.88
CA ILE A 36 16.83 9.09 32.16
C ILE A 36 18.06 9.94 32.51
N GLY A 37 18.51 9.87 33.77
CA GLY A 37 19.61 10.67 34.28
C GLY A 37 19.15 12.03 34.84
N ASN A 38 19.84 12.46 35.89
CA ASN A 38 19.50 13.69 36.63
C ASN A 38 19.54 14.94 35.75
N GLY A 39 18.50 15.76 35.81
CA GLY A 39 18.39 17.03 35.07
C GLY A 39 18.06 16.89 33.61
N ASN A 40 17.86 15.66 33.11
CA ASN A 40 17.48 15.43 31.72
C ASN A 40 15.96 15.46 31.54
N THR A 41 15.55 15.79 30.31
CA THR A 41 14.13 15.80 29.90
C THR A 41 13.77 14.53 29.17
N THR A 42 12.50 14.14 29.26
CA THR A 42 11.94 12.98 28.56
C THR A 42 10.45 13.19 28.31
N TYR A 43 9.87 12.39 27.42
CA TYR A 43 8.42 12.28 27.37
C TYR A 43 7.88 11.58 28.60
N TYR A 44 6.67 11.96 28.99
CA TYR A 44 5.91 11.23 29.99
C TYR A 44 4.45 11.07 29.59
N THR A 45 3.85 10.00 30.05
CA THR A 45 2.41 9.87 30.17
C THR A 45 2.07 9.58 31.63
N ILE A 46 1.05 10.28 32.13
CA ILE A 46 0.45 10.05 33.45
C ILE A 46 -1.00 9.65 33.19
N THR A 47 -1.49 8.61 33.88
CA THR A 47 -2.90 8.23 33.85
C THR A 47 -3.35 7.53 35.12
N ASN A 48 -4.63 7.74 35.49
CA ASN A 48 -5.34 7.00 36.54
C ASN A 48 -6.44 6.09 35.96
N GLY A 49 -6.48 5.95 34.62
CA GLY A 49 -7.51 5.19 33.92
C GLY A 49 -8.71 6.02 33.44
N ILE A 50 -8.93 7.21 34.00
CA ILE A 50 -9.97 8.18 33.58
C ILE A 50 -9.31 9.42 33.02
N ASP A 51 -8.49 10.07 33.82
CA ASP A 51 -7.70 11.22 33.39
C ASP A 51 -6.35 10.78 32.84
N TRP A 52 -5.84 11.56 31.92
CA TRP A 52 -4.54 11.33 31.30
C TRP A 52 -3.86 12.63 30.90
N GLU A 53 -2.53 12.63 30.91
CA GLU A 53 -1.69 13.73 30.44
C GLU A 53 -0.44 13.18 29.80
N VAL A 54 -0.09 13.72 28.62
CA VAL A 54 1.15 13.43 27.89
C VAL A 54 1.95 14.72 27.77
N GLY A 55 3.24 14.67 28.06
CA GLY A 55 4.06 15.87 28.02
C GLY A 55 5.57 15.60 27.96
N ILE A 56 6.31 16.69 28.09
CA ILE A 56 7.75 16.68 28.33
C ILE A 56 8.00 17.06 29.77
N GLY A 57 8.80 16.25 30.47
CA GLY A 57 9.13 16.48 31.87
C GLY A 57 10.61 16.39 32.14
N THR A 58 11.08 17.06 33.18
CA THR A 58 12.46 17.02 33.66
C THR A 58 12.54 16.09 34.85
N TYR A 59 13.40 15.08 34.76
CA TYR A 59 13.68 14.19 35.88
C TYR A 59 14.73 14.77 36.81
N THR A 60 14.49 14.72 38.12
CA THR A 60 15.45 15.12 39.15
C THR A 60 15.64 13.94 40.12
N SER A 61 16.90 13.49 40.28
CA SER A 61 17.25 12.35 41.13
C SER A 61 17.09 12.66 42.62
N SER A 62 17.38 13.90 43.02
CA SER A 62 17.11 14.37 44.40
C SER A 62 15.60 14.46 44.61
N GLY A 63 15.07 13.56 45.45
CA GLY A 63 13.63 13.45 45.69
C GLY A 63 12.87 12.62 44.68
N THR A 64 13.53 12.05 43.67
CA THR A 64 12.95 11.18 42.60
C THR A 64 11.69 11.82 42.01
N THR A 65 11.86 12.95 41.35
CA THR A 65 10.74 13.77 40.87
C THR A 65 10.74 13.96 39.37
N LEU A 66 9.55 14.19 38.82
CA LEU A 66 9.31 14.56 37.44
C LEU A 66 8.55 15.89 37.39
N ALA A 67 9.22 16.96 36.98
CA ALA A 67 8.55 18.23 36.69
C ALA A 67 7.85 18.15 35.34
N ARG A 68 6.59 18.56 35.29
CA ARG A 68 5.76 18.60 34.06
C ARG A 68 6.04 19.90 33.31
N THR A 69 7.12 19.89 32.50
CA THR A 69 7.68 21.11 31.90
C THR A 69 6.80 21.62 30.76
N GLN A 70 6.21 20.72 30.00
CA GLN A 70 5.31 21.05 28.88
C GLN A 70 4.24 19.97 28.73
N VAL A 71 2.97 20.35 28.72
CA VAL A 71 1.88 19.44 28.35
C VAL A 71 1.72 19.46 26.83
N LEU A 72 1.71 18.28 26.21
CA LEU A 72 1.49 18.11 24.77
C LEU A 72 0.02 17.79 24.48
N SER A 73 -0.60 16.98 25.34
CA SER A 73 -2.03 16.64 25.26
C SER A 73 -2.54 16.16 26.61
N SER A 74 -3.81 16.40 26.93
CA SER A 74 -4.41 15.94 28.19
C SER A 74 -5.93 15.83 28.12
N SER A 75 -6.52 15.08 29.05
CA SER A 75 -7.97 15.04 29.30
C SER A 75 -8.55 16.37 29.79
N ASN A 76 -7.71 17.32 30.19
CA ASN A 76 -8.08 18.67 30.62
C ASN A 76 -7.87 19.68 29.46
N SER A 77 -8.40 19.44 28.26
CA SER A 77 -8.31 20.34 27.11
C SER A 77 -6.88 20.80 26.79
N ASN A 78 -5.92 19.87 26.89
CA ASN A 78 -4.47 20.08 26.70
C ASN A 78 -3.81 21.03 27.75
N ALA A 79 -4.48 21.32 28.84
CA ALA A 79 -3.89 21.99 30.00
C ALA A 79 -3.40 20.96 31.04
N LEU A 80 -2.64 21.45 32.03
CA LEU A 80 -2.22 20.61 33.16
C LEU A 80 -3.42 19.97 33.86
N VAL A 81 -3.37 18.67 34.03
CA VAL A 81 -4.39 17.94 34.79
C VAL A 81 -4.21 18.19 36.29
N ASN A 82 -5.30 18.58 36.96
CA ASN A 82 -5.33 18.69 38.42
C ASN A 82 -5.66 17.32 39.02
N TRP A 83 -4.64 16.57 39.37
CA TRP A 83 -4.75 15.18 39.79
C TRP A 83 -5.40 15.02 41.16
N SER A 84 -6.40 14.16 41.24
CA SER A 84 -7.04 13.74 42.50
C SER A 84 -6.18 12.75 43.28
N ALA A 85 -6.57 12.44 44.51
CA ALA A 85 -5.97 11.37 45.33
C ALA A 85 -6.12 10.01 44.62
N GLY A 86 -5.18 9.09 44.88
CA GLY A 86 -5.13 7.75 44.30
C GLY A 86 -3.84 7.51 43.50
N SER A 87 -3.63 6.27 43.10
CA SER A 87 -2.45 5.86 42.35
C SER A 87 -2.60 6.25 40.86
N LYS A 88 -1.51 6.74 40.28
CA LYS A 88 -1.35 7.02 38.85
C LYS A 88 -0.20 6.20 38.31
N ASN A 89 -0.30 5.73 37.08
CA ASN A 89 0.81 5.20 36.32
C ASN A 89 1.55 6.34 35.64
N VAL A 90 2.87 6.34 35.74
CA VAL A 90 3.76 7.30 35.06
C VAL A 90 4.77 6.51 34.24
N TYR A 91 4.78 6.72 32.93
CA TYR A 91 5.66 5.97 32.02
C TYR A 91 6.18 6.85 30.90
N VAL A 92 7.22 6.39 30.21
CA VAL A 92 7.79 7.05 29.05
C VAL A 92 7.15 6.44 27.79
N PRO A 93 6.21 7.16 27.14
CA PRO A 93 5.64 6.74 25.87
C PRO A 93 6.48 7.30 24.72
N GLN A 94 6.24 6.79 23.52
CA GLN A 94 6.53 7.54 22.31
C GLN A 94 5.27 8.33 21.90
N PRO A 95 5.23 9.67 22.05
CA PRO A 95 4.05 10.46 21.70
C PRO A 95 3.73 10.39 20.22
N ALA A 96 2.45 10.34 19.88
CA ALA A 96 1.96 10.31 18.51
C ALA A 96 2.42 11.53 17.67
N ILE A 97 2.64 12.68 18.33
CA ILE A 97 3.14 13.90 17.68
C ILE A 97 4.54 13.73 17.07
N ASN A 98 5.35 12.82 17.60
CA ASN A 98 6.67 12.51 17.03
C ASN A 98 6.62 11.59 15.81
N THR A 99 5.50 10.91 15.59
CA THR A 99 5.30 10.07 14.40
C THR A 99 4.82 10.89 13.19
N GLN A 100 4.45 12.17 13.39
CA GLN A 100 3.95 13.07 12.34
C GLN A 100 4.96 14.14 11.88
N GLY A 101 6.22 14.08 12.32
CA GLY A 101 7.28 14.94 11.78
C GLY A 101 7.24 16.41 12.17
N SER A 102 6.47 16.78 13.22
CA SER A 102 6.50 18.15 13.78
C SER A 102 7.27 18.14 15.09
N ALA A 103 8.44 18.76 15.12
CA ALA A 103 9.21 18.96 16.33
C ALA A 103 8.48 19.93 17.28
N PRO A 104 8.49 19.68 18.62
CA PRO A 104 8.02 20.67 19.59
C PRO A 104 8.84 21.95 19.47
N THR A 105 8.17 23.10 19.33
CA THR A 105 8.81 24.41 19.38
C THR A 105 9.29 24.69 20.81
N GLY A 106 10.53 24.38 21.13
CA GLY A 106 11.07 24.70 22.47
C GLY A 106 12.44 24.17 22.80
N ASP A 107 12.91 23.11 22.17
CA ASP A 107 14.30 22.65 22.32
C ASP A 107 14.85 22.11 20.99
N ASN A 108 15.62 22.97 20.35
CA ASN A 108 16.16 22.77 19.01
C ASN A 108 17.48 22.01 19.01
N SER A 109 17.89 21.36 20.12
CA SER A 109 19.29 20.95 20.24
C SER A 109 19.61 19.49 19.88
N SER A 110 18.61 18.58 19.76
CA SER A 110 18.95 17.20 19.42
C SER A 110 18.07 16.55 18.35
N ILE A 111 16.75 16.77 18.35
CA ILE A 111 15.88 16.18 17.31
C ILE A 111 15.87 17.05 16.05
N GLY A 112 15.96 18.37 16.19
CA GLY A 112 16.07 19.30 15.06
C GLY A 112 17.39 19.14 14.28
N THR A 113 18.47 18.80 14.95
CA THR A 113 19.76 18.53 14.31
C THR A 113 19.78 17.20 13.57
N ASP A 114 19.10 16.18 14.08
CA ASP A 114 19.04 14.88 13.41
C ASP A 114 18.13 14.92 12.16
N GLN A 115 17.02 15.66 12.21
CA GLN A 115 16.16 15.86 11.03
C GLN A 115 16.81 16.84 10.03
N VAL A 116 17.49 17.88 10.52
CA VAL A 116 18.30 18.79 9.69
C VAL A 116 19.56 18.08 9.19
N ALA A 117 20.21 17.24 10.01
CA ALA A 117 21.30 16.39 9.60
C ALA A 117 20.86 15.34 8.59
N PHE A 118 19.68 14.74 8.75
CA PHE A 118 19.08 13.81 7.79
C PHE A 118 18.70 14.51 6.48
N ASN A 119 18.07 15.69 6.54
CA ASN A 119 17.74 16.48 5.36
C ASN A 119 19.01 17.05 4.69
N ASN A 120 20.03 17.42 5.47
CA ASN A 120 21.34 17.83 4.97
C ASN A 120 22.18 16.65 4.49
N PHE A 121 22.04 15.47 5.11
CA PHE A 121 22.60 14.21 4.64
C PHE A 121 21.97 13.81 3.30
N GLN A 122 20.65 13.91 3.15
CA GLN A 122 19.99 13.73 1.86
C GLN A 122 20.44 14.76 0.82
N LYS A 123 20.60 16.04 1.19
CA LYS A 123 21.14 17.09 0.32
C LYS A 123 22.64 16.90 0.02
N ASN A 124 23.43 16.42 0.98
CA ASN A 124 24.87 16.21 0.82
C ASN A 124 25.21 14.91 0.09
N ILE A 125 24.36 13.87 0.17
CA ILE A 125 24.46 12.72 -0.74
C ILE A 125 24.23 13.16 -2.18
N GLN A 126 23.36 14.14 -2.43
CA GLN A 126 23.21 14.74 -3.76
C GLN A 126 24.44 15.53 -4.21
N ALA A 127 25.24 16.07 -3.29
CA ALA A 127 26.39 16.92 -3.59
C ALA A 127 27.74 16.19 -3.64
N SER A 128 27.89 15.02 -3.02
CA SER A 128 29.20 14.37 -2.83
C SER A 128 29.43 13.09 -3.64
N VAL A 129 28.47 12.64 -4.45
CA VAL A 129 28.67 11.47 -5.32
C VAL A 129 29.14 11.91 -6.71
N ASN A 130 30.34 12.44 -6.79
CA ASN A 130 31.07 12.56 -8.04
C ASN A 130 31.66 11.19 -8.42
N GLY A 131 30.82 10.25 -8.80
CA GLY A 131 31.22 8.90 -9.17
C GLY A 131 30.03 8.00 -9.50
N GLY A 132 29.25 8.34 -10.49
CA GLY A 132 28.45 7.37 -11.26
C GLY A 132 27.16 6.85 -10.66
N VAL A 133 26.67 7.33 -9.52
CA VAL A 133 25.31 7.03 -9.04
C VAL A 133 24.59 8.37 -8.80
N THR A 134 23.94 8.87 -9.80
CA THR A 134 23.03 10.02 -9.70
C THR A 134 21.73 9.54 -9.01
N PHE A 135 21.61 9.80 -7.71
CA PHE A 135 20.30 9.82 -7.05
C PHE A 135 19.56 11.08 -7.53
N ASN A 136 18.86 10.96 -8.64
CA ASN A 136 18.06 12.05 -9.17
C ASN A 136 16.80 12.19 -8.31
N ASN A 137 16.86 13.03 -7.27
CA ASN A 137 15.71 13.38 -6.42
C ASN A 137 14.83 14.47 -7.07
N ASN A 138 14.77 14.51 -8.41
CA ASN A 138 13.82 15.33 -9.15
C ASN A 138 12.46 14.62 -9.21
N GLY A 139 11.76 14.50 -8.06
CA GLY A 139 10.37 14.09 -8.01
C GLY A 139 10.08 12.63 -8.38
N VAL A 140 11.09 11.81 -8.62
CA VAL A 140 10.94 10.37 -8.91
C VAL A 140 11.34 9.60 -7.67
N GLY A 141 10.36 9.18 -6.90
CA GLY A 141 10.61 8.27 -5.80
C GLY A 141 10.94 6.88 -6.33
N GLY A 142 12.18 6.60 -6.73
CA GLY A 142 12.57 5.22 -6.96
C GLY A 142 13.65 5.02 -8.03
N ILE A 143 14.49 4.00 -7.83
CA ILE A 143 15.47 3.53 -8.81
C ILE A 143 14.82 2.46 -9.67
N VAL A 144 14.77 2.71 -11.00
CA VAL A 144 14.32 1.71 -11.97
C VAL A 144 15.48 0.80 -12.31
N SER A 145 15.28 -0.51 -12.20
CA SER A 145 16.27 -1.54 -12.51
C SER A 145 15.63 -2.76 -13.17
N THR A 146 16.43 -3.60 -13.82
CA THR A 146 15.99 -4.85 -14.43
C THR A 146 16.57 -6.06 -13.72
N TYR A 147 15.94 -7.21 -13.89
CA TYR A 147 16.40 -8.51 -13.40
C TYR A 147 16.08 -9.62 -14.42
N SER A 148 16.82 -10.72 -14.35
CA SER A 148 16.64 -11.85 -15.27
C SER A 148 15.38 -12.65 -14.91
N LEU A 149 14.66 -13.09 -15.93
CA LEU A 149 13.54 -14.03 -15.81
C LEU A 149 14.04 -15.46 -16.07
N VAL A 150 13.39 -16.44 -15.45
CA VAL A 150 13.67 -17.88 -15.69
C VAL A 150 12.86 -18.39 -16.87
N TYR A 151 11.66 -17.83 -17.06
CA TYR A 151 10.77 -18.19 -18.16
C TYR A 151 10.17 -16.95 -18.80
N THR A 152 10.14 -16.95 -20.13
CA THR A 152 9.54 -15.90 -20.94
C THR A 152 8.62 -16.50 -21.99
N ALA A 153 7.49 -15.88 -22.22
CA ALA A 153 6.55 -16.22 -23.30
C ALA A 153 5.87 -14.94 -23.80
N SER A 154 5.44 -14.92 -25.04
CA SER A 154 4.61 -13.83 -25.55
C SER A 154 3.29 -13.82 -24.78
N ASP A 155 2.93 -12.68 -24.18
CA ASP A 155 1.76 -12.54 -23.31
C ASP A 155 1.74 -13.54 -22.13
N GLY A 156 2.94 -13.93 -21.66
CA GLY A 156 3.14 -15.00 -20.69
C GLY A 156 2.35 -14.82 -19.40
N TYR A 157 2.44 -13.63 -18.81
CA TYR A 157 1.79 -13.34 -17.53
C TYR A 157 0.99 -12.04 -17.60
N ARG A 158 -0.17 -12.01 -16.94
CA ARG A 158 -1.05 -10.84 -16.87
C ARG A 158 -1.59 -10.66 -15.43
N GLY A 159 -0.97 -9.73 -14.72
CA GLY A 159 -1.22 -9.47 -13.30
C GLY A 159 -0.34 -10.31 -12.36
N GLY A 160 -0.23 -9.88 -11.14
CA GLY A 160 0.56 -10.55 -10.11
C GLY A 160 -0.05 -10.37 -8.72
N VAL A 161 0.37 -11.19 -7.79
CA VAL A 161 -0.11 -11.20 -6.40
C VAL A 161 1.07 -11.34 -5.45
N LEU A 162 1.10 -10.47 -4.42
CA LEU A 162 1.99 -10.62 -3.28
C LEU A 162 1.35 -11.57 -2.28
N THR A 163 2.04 -12.62 -1.91
CA THR A 163 1.62 -13.57 -0.87
C THR A 163 2.20 -13.19 0.50
N SER A 164 1.64 -13.74 1.57
CA SER A 164 2.01 -13.41 2.96
C SER A 164 3.47 -13.73 3.32
N ASN A 165 4.12 -14.66 2.58
CA ASN A 165 5.54 -14.97 2.73
C ASN A 165 6.47 -13.99 1.96
N GLY A 166 5.90 -12.96 1.31
CA GLY A 166 6.63 -11.96 0.55
C GLY A 166 6.98 -12.35 -0.89
N ASP A 167 6.52 -13.49 -1.39
CA ASP A 167 6.72 -13.89 -2.78
C ASP A 167 5.71 -13.16 -3.69
N VAL A 168 6.18 -12.69 -4.85
CA VAL A 168 5.35 -12.14 -5.92
C VAL A 168 5.10 -13.23 -6.95
N HIS A 169 3.87 -13.70 -7.07
CA HIS A 169 3.46 -14.67 -8.07
C HIS A 169 2.89 -13.98 -9.31
N PHE A 170 3.40 -14.31 -10.49
CA PHE A 170 2.89 -13.82 -11.77
C PHE A 170 1.76 -14.74 -12.25
N ILE A 171 0.64 -14.16 -12.65
CA ILE A 171 -0.56 -14.91 -13.06
C ILE A 171 -0.41 -15.33 -14.52
N PRO A 172 -0.45 -16.66 -14.83
CA PRO A 172 -0.20 -17.17 -16.16
C PRO A 172 -1.36 -16.85 -17.11
N SER A 173 -1.06 -16.27 -18.27
CA SER A 173 -2.00 -16.06 -19.39
C SER A 173 -1.70 -17.03 -20.52
N GLU A 174 -0.55 -16.90 -21.18
CA GLU A 174 -0.04 -17.83 -22.20
C GLU A 174 1.09 -18.72 -21.68
N ALA A 175 1.58 -18.46 -20.48
CA ALA A 175 2.67 -19.23 -19.91
C ALA A 175 2.22 -20.66 -19.52
N ASN A 176 3.03 -21.66 -19.86
CA ASN A 176 2.79 -23.07 -19.47
C ASN A 176 3.32 -23.42 -18.09
N ARG A 177 3.83 -22.46 -17.34
CA ARG A 177 4.31 -22.59 -15.96
C ARG A 177 4.08 -21.33 -15.17
N GLY A 178 3.90 -21.48 -13.89
CA GLY A 178 3.90 -20.34 -12.96
C GLY A 178 5.32 -19.83 -12.78
N GLN A 179 5.48 -18.54 -12.54
CA GLN A 179 6.75 -17.92 -12.18
C GLN A 179 6.54 -16.99 -11.00
N LYS A 180 7.54 -16.93 -10.12
CA LYS A 180 7.51 -16.06 -8.97
C LYS A 180 8.86 -15.41 -8.72
N VAL A 181 8.83 -14.29 -8.01
CA VAL A 181 10.00 -13.67 -7.39
C VAL A 181 9.84 -13.82 -5.89
N SER A 182 10.80 -14.45 -5.23
CA SER A 182 10.76 -14.60 -3.77
C SER A 182 11.03 -13.25 -3.07
N ALA A 183 10.71 -13.18 -1.77
CA ALA A 183 11.06 -12.03 -0.92
C ALA A 183 12.56 -11.67 -0.96
N ALA A 184 13.44 -12.67 -1.23
CA ALA A 184 14.87 -12.46 -1.42
C ALA A 184 15.25 -12.03 -2.85
N GLY A 185 14.28 -11.80 -3.75
CA GLY A 185 14.51 -11.41 -5.14
C GLY A 185 14.90 -12.55 -6.08
N VAL A 186 14.80 -13.81 -5.65
CA VAL A 186 15.13 -14.98 -6.47
C VAL A 186 13.95 -15.34 -7.37
N VAL A 187 14.18 -15.41 -8.68
CA VAL A 187 13.17 -15.81 -9.67
C VAL A 187 13.17 -17.35 -9.81
N SER A 188 12.00 -17.95 -9.76
CA SER A 188 11.80 -19.38 -9.91
C SER A 188 10.47 -19.72 -10.59
N THR A 189 10.31 -20.96 -11.07
CA THR A 189 9.09 -21.42 -11.72
C THR A 189 8.48 -22.61 -10.98
N TYR A 190 7.18 -22.84 -11.22
CA TYR A 190 6.44 -24.00 -10.69
C TYR A 190 5.43 -24.51 -11.73
N SER A 191 5.01 -25.76 -11.57
CA SER A 191 4.08 -26.42 -12.49
C SER A 191 2.66 -25.88 -12.30
N LEU A 192 1.92 -25.80 -13.41
CA LEU A 192 0.48 -25.48 -13.45
C LEU A 192 -0.29 -26.75 -13.80
N ILE A 193 -1.59 -26.78 -13.49
CA ILE A 193 -2.51 -27.85 -13.90
C ILE A 193 -3.18 -27.50 -15.22
N TYR A 194 -3.66 -26.26 -15.34
CA TYR A 194 -4.26 -25.76 -16.57
C TYR A 194 -3.39 -24.66 -17.21
N THR A 195 -3.11 -24.78 -18.51
CA THR A 195 -2.17 -23.95 -19.28
C THR A 195 -2.73 -23.57 -20.66
N GLY A 196 -4.04 -23.40 -20.79
CA GLY A 196 -4.66 -22.96 -22.05
C GLY A 196 -4.29 -21.53 -22.40
N ALA A 197 -4.49 -21.18 -23.66
CA ALA A 197 -4.23 -19.84 -24.18
C ALA A 197 -5.14 -18.77 -23.51
N ASN A 198 -4.55 -17.62 -23.18
CA ASN A 198 -5.24 -16.53 -22.47
C ASN A 198 -6.01 -17.02 -21.22
N ALA A 199 -5.43 -17.99 -20.51
CA ALA A 199 -6.15 -18.70 -19.45
C ALA A 199 -6.68 -17.77 -18.36
N TYR A 200 -5.79 -16.97 -17.78
CA TYR A 200 -6.10 -16.13 -16.63
C TYR A 200 -5.59 -14.70 -16.79
N ILE A 201 -6.32 -13.72 -16.24
CA ILE A 201 -5.92 -12.31 -16.18
C ILE A 201 -6.17 -11.77 -14.77
N GLY A 202 -5.08 -11.53 -14.04
CA GLY A 202 -5.13 -11.11 -12.65
C GLY A 202 -5.35 -12.26 -11.68
N GLY A 203 -5.03 -11.99 -10.43
CA GLY A 203 -5.21 -12.90 -9.32
C GLY A 203 -5.64 -12.16 -8.07
N VAL A 204 -6.24 -12.89 -7.13
CA VAL A 204 -6.70 -12.34 -5.85
C VAL A 204 -6.17 -13.23 -4.73
N LEU A 205 -5.52 -12.59 -3.76
CA LEU A 205 -5.15 -13.24 -2.50
C LEU A 205 -6.39 -13.28 -1.60
N ALA A 206 -6.87 -14.47 -1.30
CA ALA A 206 -7.96 -14.70 -0.37
C ALA A 206 -7.46 -14.58 1.09
N SER A 207 -8.39 -14.39 2.03
CA SER A 207 -8.09 -14.24 3.47
C SER A 207 -7.45 -15.50 4.08
N ASN A 208 -7.62 -16.68 3.47
CA ASN A 208 -6.99 -17.94 3.87
C ASN A 208 -5.57 -18.13 3.29
N GLY A 209 -5.05 -17.13 2.56
CA GLY A 209 -3.72 -17.17 1.93
C GLY A 209 -3.67 -17.88 0.57
N GLU A 210 -4.79 -18.35 0.04
CA GLU A 210 -4.86 -18.90 -1.31
C GLU A 210 -4.85 -17.77 -2.36
N VAL A 211 -4.15 -17.96 -3.48
CA VAL A 211 -4.22 -17.07 -4.64
C VAL A 211 -5.14 -17.68 -5.68
N HIS A 212 -6.28 -17.06 -5.93
CA HIS A 212 -7.20 -17.45 -6.99
C HIS A 212 -6.86 -16.72 -8.29
N PHE A 213 -6.65 -17.47 -9.38
CA PHE A 213 -6.42 -16.91 -10.70
C PHE A 213 -7.77 -16.57 -11.34
N VAL A 214 -7.90 -15.36 -11.88
CA VAL A 214 -9.16 -14.89 -12.48
C VAL A 214 -9.33 -15.49 -13.87
N PRO A 215 -10.38 -16.29 -14.12
CA PRO A 215 -10.55 -16.98 -15.39
C PRO A 215 -10.94 -16.01 -16.52
N TYR A 216 -10.05 -15.84 -17.51
CA TYR A 216 -10.36 -15.06 -18.70
C TYR A 216 -10.92 -15.96 -19.79
N SER A 217 -10.15 -16.93 -20.30
CA SER A 217 -10.62 -17.95 -21.26
C SER A 217 -10.61 -19.36 -20.67
N ALA A 218 -10.08 -19.55 -19.47
CA ALA A 218 -10.00 -20.86 -18.84
C ALA A 218 -11.40 -21.41 -18.51
N PRO A 219 -11.69 -22.69 -18.83
CA PRO A 219 -12.93 -23.33 -18.48
C PRO A 219 -12.98 -23.79 -17.02
N VAL A 220 -11.87 -23.70 -16.30
CA VAL A 220 -11.72 -24.07 -14.90
C VAL A 220 -11.08 -22.94 -14.11
N GLY A 221 -11.47 -22.80 -12.86
CA GLY A 221 -10.72 -22.00 -11.92
C GLY A 221 -9.43 -22.70 -11.51
N GLN A 222 -8.37 -21.96 -11.27
CA GLN A 222 -7.11 -22.46 -10.73
C GLN A 222 -6.66 -21.61 -9.57
N LYS A 223 -6.08 -22.22 -8.57
CA LYS A 223 -5.59 -21.53 -7.39
C LYS A 223 -4.26 -22.11 -6.91
N LEU A 224 -3.52 -21.28 -6.19
CA LEU A 224 -2.30 -21.64 -5.50
C LEU A 224 -2.57 -21.55 -3.99
N SER A 225 -2.33 -22.62 -3.25
CA SER A 225 -2.46 -22.60 -1.79
C SER A 225 -1.32 -21.80 -1.14
N ALA A 226 -1.50 -21.42 0.13
CA ALA A 226 -0.45 -20.80 0.93
C ALA A 226 0.84 -21.65 1.04
N SER A 227 0.72 -22.97 0.90
CA SER A 227 1.86 -23.89 0.87
C SER A 227 2.47 -24.08 -0.52
N GLY A 228 1.98 -23.39 -1.55
CA GLY A 228 2.50 -23.44 -2.91
C GLY A 228 1.95 -24.59 -3.77
N VAL A 229 0.88 -25.26 -3.34
CA VAL A 229 0.24 -26.34 -4.12
C VAL A 229 -0.78 -25.73 -5.08
N VAL A 230 -0.64 -26.07 -6.38
CA VAL A 230 -1.62 -25.66 -7.42
C VAL A 230 -2.77 -26.68 -7.47
N SER A 231 -3.98 -26.20 -7.55
CA SER A 231 -5.20 -26.99 -7.71
C SER A 231 -6.21 -26.29 -8.61
N THR A 232 -7.21 -27.03 -9.10
CA THR A 232 -8.29 -26.50 -9.95
C THR A 232 -9.63 -26.72 -9.29
N TYR A 233 -10.63 -25.95 -9.72
CA TYR A 233 -12.03 -26.05 -9.29
C TYR A 233 -12.98 -25.72 -10.43
N SER A 234 -14.22 -26.22 -10.36
CA SER A 234 -15.25 -25.95 -11.35
C SER A 234 -15.78 -24.52 -11.26
N LEU A 235 -16.01 -23.88 -12.40
CA LEU A 235 -16.68 -22.59 -12.51
C LEU A 235 -18.17 -22.79 -12.78
N VAL A 236 -19.01 -21.87 -12.33
CA VAL A 236 -20.47 -21.87 -12.63
C VAL A 236 -20.73 -21.24 -13.99
N TYR A 237 -19.92 -20.27 -14.37
CA TYR A 237 -20.05 -19.60 -15.66
C TYR A 237 -18.69 -19.46 -16.35
N THR A 238 -18.67 -19.83 -17.63
CA THR A 238 -17.57 -19.62 -18.57
C THR A 238 -18.19 -19.24 -19.93
N ASN A 239 -17.59 -18.32 -20.65
CA ASN A 239 -18.04 -17.99 -22.02
C ASN A 239 -17.02 -18.40 -23.09
N GLY A 240 -15.95 -19.10 -22.69
CA GLY A 240 -14.91 -19.61 -23.60
C GLY A 240 -13.92 -18.54 -24.11
N SER A 241 -14.19 -17.26 -23.91
CA SER A 241 -13.29 -16.18 -24.35
C SER A 241 -13.53 -14.90 -23.55
N GLY A 242 -12.56 -14.50 -22.74
CA GLY A 242 -12.55 -13.20 -22.10
C GLY A 242 -13.59 -13.00 -21.00
N ALA A 243 -14.04 -14.04 -20.29
CA ALA A 243 -15.14 -13.90 -19.34
C ALA A 243 -14.92 -12.80 -18.31
N TYR A 244 -13.79 -12.85 -17.59
CA TYR A 244 -13.48 -11.93 -16.51
C TYR A 244 -12.07 -11.36 -16.65
N SER A 245 -11.89 -10.09 -16.30
CA SER A 245 -10.61 -9.38 -16.35
C SER A 245 -10.35 -8.68 -15.02
N GLY A 246 -9.63 -9.36 -14.12
CA GLY A 246 -9.38 -8.92 -12.76
C GLY A 246 -10.41 -9.41 -11.73
N GLY A 247 -10.03 -9.33 -10.47
CA GLY A 247 -10.87 -9.71 -9.35
C GLY A 247 -10.61 -8.83 -8.13
N VAL A 248 -11.56 -8.79 -7.21
CA VAL A 248 -11.52 -7.98 -5.99
C VAL A 248 -11.96 -8.81 -4.80
N LEU A 249 -11.16 -8.78 -3.74
CA LEU A 249 -11.55 -9.32 -2.43
C LEU A 249 -12.43 -8.31 -1.71
N ALA A 250 -13.65 -8.70 -1.39
CA ALA A 250 -14.59 -7.90 -0.62
C ALA A 250 -14.33 -8.03 0.90
N PRO A 251 -14.79 -7.09 1.74
CA PRO A 251 -14.58 -7.14 3.19
C PRO A 251 -15.17 -8.38 3.89
N ASN A 252 -16.20 -9.00 3.30
CA ASN A 252 -16.81 -10.25 3.79
C ASN A 252 -16.02 -11.52 3.41
N GLY A 253 -14.88 -11.35 2.72
CA GLY A 253 -14.03 -12.43 2.24
C GLY A 253 -14.46 -13.04 0.90
N ASP A 254 -15.53 -12.56 0.25
CA ASP A 254 -15.91 -12.98 -1.09
C ASP A 254 -14.95 -12.40 -2.13
N ILE A 255 -14.58 -13.19 -3.13
CA ILE A 255 -13.82 -12.73 -4.30
C ILE A 255 -14.80 -12.51 -5.45
N HIS A 256 -14.92 -11.27 -5.92
CA HIS A 256 -15.73 -10.92 -7.07
C HIS A 256 -14.86 -10.84 -8.32
N PHE A 257 -15.22 -11.58 -9.39
CA PHE A 257 -14.59 -11.45 -10.69
C PHE A 257 -15.21 -10.30 -11.49
N VAL A 258 -14.37 -9.48 -12.10
CA VAL A 258 -14.80 -8.31 -12.88
C VAL A 258 -15.24 -8.75 -14.28
N PRO A 259 -16.51 -8.52 -14.67
CA PRO A 259 -17.04 -8.99 -15.95
C PRO A 259 -16.44 -8.20 -17.12
N ASN A 260 -15.83 -8.91 -18.07
CA ASN A 260 -15.32 -8.32 -19.33
C ASN A 260 -16.26 -8.65 -20.49
N TYR A 261 -16.30 -9.92 -20.94
CA TYR A 261 -17.29 -10.42 -21.89
C TYR A 261 -18.41 -11.22 -21.23
N ALA A 262 -18.32 -11.45 -19.92
CA ALA A 262 -19.36 -12.17 -19.21
C ALA A 262 -20.65 -11.34 -19.08
N ASN A 263 -21.80 -11.98 -19.29
CA ASN A 263 -23.12 -11.35 -19.10
C ASN A 263 -23.65 -11.48 -17.68
N ARG A 264 -22.85 -12.00 -16.76
CA ARG A 264 -23.16 -12.14 -15.31
C ARG A 264 -21.91 -11.98 -14.48
N GLY A 265 -22.08 -11.48 -13.28
CA GLY A 265 -21.04 -11.52 -12.28
C GLY A 265 -20.85 -12.93 -11.73
N GLN A 266 -19.64 -13.27 -11.32
CA GLN A 266 -19.32 -14.51 -10.63
C GLN A 266 -18.46 -14.20 -9.42
N LYS A 267 -18.67 -14.92 -8.34
CA LYS A 267 -17.91 -14.75 -7.11
C LYS A 267 -17.59 -16.10 -6.47
N ILE A 268 -16.55 -16.09 -5.67
CA ILE A 268 -16.18 -17.17 -4.74
C ILE A 268 -16.46 -16.63 -3.35
N SER A 269 -17.30 -17.31 -2.56
CA SER A 269 -17.52 -16.92 -1.18
C SER A 269 -16.28 -17.22 -0.31
N SER A 270 -16.22 -16.60 0.87
CA SER A 270 -15.18 -16.89 1.88
C SER A 270 -15.12 -18.37 2.29
N SER A 271 -16.23 -19.13 2.10
CA SER A 271 -16.28 -20.58 2.30
C SER A 271 -15.90 -21.39 1.06
N GLY A 272 -15.51 -20.74 -0.06
CA GLY A 272 -15.11 -21.41 -1.31
C GLY A 272 -16.28 -21.78 -2.25
N VAL A 273 -17.53 -21.38 -1.95
CA VAL A 273 -18.67 -21.64 -2.82
C VAL A 273 -18.69 -20.65 -3.99
N ILE A 274 -18.81 -21.18 -5.22
CA ILE A 274 -18.87 -20.39 -6.43
C ILE A 274 -20.33 -20.17 -6.82
N SER A 275 -20.66 -18.91 -7.09
CA SER A 275 -22.00 -18.49 -7.48
C SER A 275 -21.97 -17.36 -8.49
N THR A 276 -23.09 -17.10 -9.16
CA THR A 276 -23.27 -15.99 -10.09
C THR A 276 -24.35 -15.04 -9.62
N TYR A 277 -24.28 -13.80 -10.12
CA TYR A 277 -25.28 -12.77 -9.88
C TYR A 277 -25.56 -11.95 -11.14
N SER A 278 -26.73 -11.32 -11.21
CA SER A 278 -27.14 -10.51 -12.35
C SER A 278 -26.37 -9.19 -12.40
N LEU A 279 -26.01 -8.76 -13.61
CA LEU A 279 -25.46 -7.44 -13.89
C LEU A 279 -26.56 -6.51 -14.39
N VAL A 280 -26.41 -5.21 -14.14
CA VAL A 280 -27.33 -4.18 -14.66
C VAL A 280 -26.93 -3.77 -16.08
N TYR A 281 -25.62 -3.76 -16.34
CA TYR A 281 -25.09 -3.39 -17.66
C TYR A 281 -24.08 -4.42 -18.13
N THR A 282 -24.25 -4.84 -19.39
CA THR A 282 -23.37 -5.80 -20.05
C THR A 282 -23.10 -5.34 -21.49
N THR A 283 -21.85 -5.33 -21.89
CA THR A 283 -21.40 -5.14 -23.26
C THR A 283 -20.08 -5.90 -23.45
N SER A 284 -19.72 -6.19 -24.68
CA SER A 284 -18.44 -6.85 -24.98
C SER A 284 -17.27 -6.00 -24.48
N GLY A 285 -16.37 -6.62 -23.70
CA GLY A 285 -15.22 -5.94 -23.13
C GLY A 285 -15.61 -4.83 -22.16
N ALA A 286 -16.71 -4.98 -21.39
CA ALA A 286 -17.29 -3.92 -20.60
C ALA A 286 -16.32 -3.28 -19.61
N TYR A 287 -15.69 -4.12 -18.79
CA TYR A 287 -14.85 -3.67 -17.69
C TYR A 287 -13.52 -4.41 -17.67
N ALA A 288 -12.46 -3.74 -17.20
CA ALA A 288 -11.14 -4.30 -17.03
C ALA A 288 -10.55 -3.84 -15.69
N GLY A 289 -10.55 -4.75 -14.71
CA GLY A 289 -10.16 -4.48 -13.35
C GLY A 289 -11.26 -3.88 -12.47
N GLY A 290 -11.10 -4.03 -11.19
CA GLY A 290 -12.01 -3.52 -10.17
C GLY A 290 -11.25 -2.98 -8.97
N VAL A 291 -11.89 -2.09 -8.22
CA VAL A 291 -11.30 -1.42 -7.05
C VAL A 291 -12.29 -1.49 -5.89
N LEU A 292 -11.82 -1.95 -4.74
CA LEU A 292 -12.55 -1.87 -3.48
C LEU A 292 -12.43 -0.46 -2.91
N ALA A 293 -13.54 0.21 -2.73
CA ALA A 293 -13.61 1.52 -2.08
C ALA A 293 -13.66 1.39 -0.55
N PRO A 294 -13.34 2.46 0.21
CA PRO A 294 -13.36 2.42 1.68
C PRO A 294 -14.74 2.11 2.29
N ASN A 295 -15.82 2.37 1.58
CA ASN A 295 -17.19 2.04 2.00
C ASN A 295 -17.58 0.57 1.76
N GLY A 296 -16.65 -0.25 1.24
CA GLY A 296 -16.87 -1.65 0.91
C GLY A 296 -17.51 -1.91 -0.45
N ASP A 297 -17.82 -0.88 -1.24
CA ASP A 297 -18.32 -1.03 -2.61
C ASP A 297 -17.17 -1.42 -3.56
N ILE A 298 -17.45 -2.29 -4.51
CA ILE A 298 -16.51 -2.67 -5.59
C ILE A 298 -16.88 -1.91 -6.85
N TYR A 299 -16.02 -1.04 -7.32
CA TYR A 299 -16.18 -0.31 -8.57
C TYR A 299 -15.49 -1.03 -9.71
N PHE A 300 -16.21 -1.30 -10.81
CA PHE A 300 -15.63 -1.86 -12.04
C PHE A 300 -15.11 -0.74 -12.93
N VAL A 301 -13.87 -0.87 -13.39
CA VAL A 301 -13.22 0.09 -14.26
C VAL A 301 -13.70 -0.11 -15.69
N SER A 302 -14.29 0.94 -16.30
CA SER A 302 -14.83 0.85 -17.66
C SER A 302 -13.72 0.74 -18.71
N GLN A 303 -13.81 -0.26 -19.57
CA GLN A 303 -13.00 -0.40 -20.78
C GLN A 303 -13.81 0.07 -21.98
N ASN A 304 -14.90 -0.65 -22.32
CA ASN A 304 -15.82 -0.29 -23.41
C ASN A 304 -17.21 0.13 -22.92
N ALA A 305 -17.46 0.04 -21.61
CA ALA A 305 -18.73 0.43 -21.05
C ALA A 305 -18.93 1.95 -21.09
N ASN A 306 -20.12 2.39 -21.53
CA ASN A 306 -20.49 3.82 -21.50
C ASN A 306 -21.05 4.28 -20.15
N ARG A 307 -21.05 3.42 -19.15
CA ARG A 307 -21.41 3.71 -17.75
C ARG A 307 -20.58 2.88 -16.81
N GLY A 308 -20.34 3.44 -15.64
CA GLY A 308 -19.74 2.70 -14.56
C GLY A 308 -20.74 1.73 -13.94
N GLN A 309 -20.24 0.64 -13.36
CA GLN A 309 -21.02 -0.32 -12.58
C GLN A 309 -20.28 -0.66 -11.32
N LYS A 310 -21.03 -0.88 -10.25
CA LYS A 310 -20.48 -1.26 -8.96
C LYS A 310 -21.33 -2.32 -8.27
N VAL A 311 -20.71 -3.05 -7.38
CA VAL A 311 -21.38 -3.94 -6.42
C VAL A 311 -21.22 -3.31 -5.06
N SER A 312 -22.32 -3.00 -4.39
CA SER A 312 -22.26 -2.45 -3.03
C SER A 312 -21.79 -3.49 -2.02
N SER A 313 -21.38 -3.04 -0.83
CA SER A 313 -21.04 -3.90 0.31
C SER A 313 -22.20 -4.84 0.71
N ALA A 314 -23.45 -4.48 0.39
CA ALA A 314 -24.64 -5.33 0.56
C ALA A 314 -24.90 -6.29 -0.62
N GLY A 315 -24.01 -6.30 -1.64
CA GLY A 315 -24.15 -7.17 -2.83
C GLY A 315 -25.10 -6.64 -3.90
N VAL A 316 -25.59 -5.39 -3.80
CA VAL A 316 -26.48 -4.79 -4.80
C VAL A 316 -25.68 -4.23 -5.96
N VAL A 317 -26.03 -4.66 -7.19
CA VAL A 317 -25.41 -4.14 -8.42
C VAL A 317 -26.15 -2.91 -8.90
N SER A 318 -25.39 -1.85 -9.20
CA SER A 318 -25.94 -0.58 -9.70
C SER A 318 -24.97 0.07 -10.70
N THR A 319 -25.48 1.05 -11.47
CA THR A 319 -24.69 1.81 -12.44
C THR A 319 -24.62 3.29 -12.07
N TYR A 320 -23.59 3.97 -12.59
CA TYR A 320 -23.39 5.42 -12.44
C TYR A 320 -22.85 6.02 -13.76
N SER A 321 -23.01 7.32 -13.93
CA SER A 321 -22.54 8.03 -15.13
C SER A 321 -21.03 8.19 -15.11
N LEU A 322 -20.41 8.03 -16.27
CA LEU A 322 -19.00 8.35 -16.52
C LEU A 322 -18.90 9.71 -17.26
N VAL A 323 -17.78 10.37 -17.15
CA VAL A 323 -17.47 11.61 -17.86
C VAL A 323 -16.80 11.29 -19.21
N TYR A 324 -15.94 10.26 -19.24
CA TYR A 324 -15.24 9.82 -20.44
C TYR A 324 -15.52 8.35 -20.72
N THR A 325 -15.94 8.02 -21.96
CA THR A 325 -16.49 6.72 -22.34
C THR A 325 -15.99 6.21 -23.71
N ALA A 326 -14.78 6.56 -24.12
CA ALA A 326 -14.19 6.02 -25.33
C ALA A 326 -14.00 4.49 -25.23
N LEU A 327 -13.92 3.83 -26.39
CA LEU A 327 -13.58 2.41 -26.44
C LEU A 327 -12.15 2.18 -25.94
N ASN A 328 -11.93 1.04 -25.30
CA ASN A 328 -10.64 0.67 -24.72
C ASN A 328 -10.05 1.75 -23.80
N ALA A 329 -10.89 2.56 -23.14
CA ALA A 329 -10.42 3.75 -22.43
C ALA A 329 -9.44 3.43 -21.30
N TYR A 330 -9.80 2.50 -20.41
CA TYR A 330 -9.04 2.23 -19.19
C TYR A 330 -8.80 0.74 -18.96
N GLN A 331 -7.66 0.41 -18.32
CA GLN A 331 -7.21 -0.96 -18.03
C GLN A 331 -6.79 -1.08 -16.56
N GLY A 332 -7.76 -1.07 -15.66
CA GLY A 332 -7.54 -1.14 -14.22
C GLY A 332 -7.70 0.19 -13.50
N GLY A 333 -7.68 0.13 -12.18
CA GLY A 333 -7.82 1.30 -11.32
C GLY A 333 -7.04 1.13 -10.02
N VAL A 334 -6.79 2.24 -9.34
CA VAL A 334 -6.05 2.30 -8.08
C VAL A 334 -6.80 3.18 -7.09
N LEU A 335 -6.96 2.70 -5.87
CA LEU A 335 -7.47 3.49 -4.75
C LEU A 335 -6.34 4.35 -4.19
N ALA A 336 -6.51 5.66 -4.19
CA ALA A 336 -5.60 6.61 -3.58
C ALA A 336 -5.85 6.76 -2.06
N PRO A 337 -4.89 7.27 -1.27
CA PRO A 337 -5.05 7.42 0.19
C PRO A 337 -6.19 8.34 0.61
N ASN A 338 -6.58 9.30 -0.24
CA ASN A 338 -7.72 10.20 -0.02
C ASN A 338 -9.09 9.56 -0.32
N GLY A 339 -9.11 8.28 -0.71
CA GLY A 339 -10.31 7.53 -1.08
C GLY A 339 -10.76 7.71 -2.53
N ASP A 340 -10.05 8.48 -3.34
CA ASP A 340 -10.33 8.60 -4.78
C ASP A 340 -9.88 7.33 -5.52
N ILE A 341 -10.67 6.89 -6.49
CA ILE A 341 -10.31 5.78 -7.38
C ILE A 341 -9.85 6.38 -8.71
N HIS A 342 -8.57 6.21 -9.05
CA HIS A 342 -8.00 6.63 -10.32
C HIS A 342 -8.03 5.50 -11.34
N PHE A 343 -8.56 5.76 -12.53
CA PHE A 343 -8.56 4.81 -13.64
C PHE A 343 -7.24 4.91 -14.40
N VAL A 344 -6.62 3.78 -14.68
CA VAL A 344 -5.38 3.69 -15.45
C VAL A 344 -5.72 3.70 -16.93
N LEU A 345 -5.16 4.66 -17.67
CA LEU A 345 -5.44 4.81 -19.10
C LEU A 345 -4.89 3.62 -19.90
N TRP A 346 -5.66 3.18 -20.90
CA TRP A 346 -5.21 2.28 -21.96
C TRP A 346 -5.15 3.04 -23.28
N GLU A 347 -6.30 3.45 -23.83
CA GLU A 347 -6.40 4.30 -25.03
C GLU A 347 -7.00 5.69 -24.74
N ALA A 348 -7.36 5.96 -23.48
CA ALA A 348 -7.89 7.25 -23.10
C ALA A 348 -6.84 8.37 -23.26
N ASN A 349 -7.29 9.56 -23.69
CA ASN A 349 -6.44 10.74 -23.78
C ASN A 349 -6.46 11.61 -22.51
N ARG A 350 -7.09 11.11 -21.42
CA ARG A 350 -7.21 11.79 -20.13
C ARG A 350 -7.37 10.79 -19.00
N GLY A 351 -6.97 11.20 -17.81
CA GLY A 351 -7.28 10.47 -16.59
C GLY A 351 -8.75 10.66 -16.21
N GLN A 352 -9.35 9.66 -15.60
CA GLN A 352 -10.66 9.73 -14.96
C GLN A 352 -10.55 9.20 -13.56
N LYS A 353 -11.28 9.79 -12.63
CA LYS A 353 -11.34 9.33 -11.24
C LYS A 353 -12.75 9.43 -10.69
N ILE A 354 -12.99 8.64 -9.66
CA ILE A 354 -14.17 8.73 -8.80
C ILE A 354 -13.67 9.22 -7.46
N SER A 355 -14.21 10.33 -6.97
CA SER A 355 -13.87 10.82 -5.64
C SER A 355 -14.44 9.91 -4.54
N SER A 356 -13.91 10.04 -3.32
CA SER A 356 -14.46 9.35 -2.13
C SER A 356 -15.94 9.64 -1.88
N SER A 357 -16.46 10.77 -2.38
CA SER A 357 -17.89 11.13 -2.36
C SER A 357 -18.68 10.57 -3.56
N GLY A 358 -18.05 9.82 -4.47
CA GLY A 358 -18.70 9.21 -5.64
C GLY A 358 -18.82 10.11 -6.87
N VAL A 359 -18.21 11.29 -6.87
CA VAL A 359 -18.23 12.21 -8.03
C VAL A 359 -17.19 11.77 -9.06
N VAL A 360 -17.63 11.59 -10.31
CA VAL A 360 -16.75 11.26 -11.43
C VAL A 360 -16.22 12.55 -12.07
N SER A 361 -14.91 12.59 -12.29
CA SER A 361 -14.25 13.74 -12.94
C SER A 361 -13.06 13.27 -13.78
N THR A 362 -12.56 14.16 -14.65
CA THR A 362 -11.37 13.90 -15.49
C THR A 362 -10.25 14.88 -15.17
N TYR A 363 -9.02 14.50 -15.51
CA TYR A 363 -7.83 15.32 -15.36
C TYR A 363 -6.84 15.07 -16.50
N SER A 364 -5.92 16.02 -16.72
CA SER A 364 -4.91 15.90 -17.76
C SER A 364 -3.81 14.91 -17.38
N LEU A 365 -3.33 14.16 -18.36
CA LEU A 365 -2.16 13.29 -18.26
C LEU A 365 -1.04 13.85 -19.17
N ILE A 366 0.20 13.47 -18.90
CA ILE A 366 1.37 13.90 -19.71
C ILE A 366 1.54 12.96 -20.90
N ASN A 367 1.62 11.65 -20.64
CA ASN A 367 1.72 10.63 -21.69
C ASN A 367 0.37 9.96 -21.86
N THR A 368 -0.21 10.11 -23.05
CA THR A 368 -1.50 9.55 -23.46
C THR A 368 -1.37 8.68 -24.71
N SER A 369 -0.20 8.08 -24.93
CA SER A 369 0.01 7.14 -26.03
C SER A 369 -0.99 6.00 -25.93
N GLY A 370 -1.61 5.64 -27.04
CA GLY A 370 -2.54 4.50 -27.12
C GLY A 370 -1.88 3.22 -26.64
N ASN A 371 -2.62 2.41 -25.88
CA ASN A 371 -2.13 1.22 -25.18
C ASN A 371 -0.96 1.52 -24.23
N GLY A 372 -0.92 2.73 -23.65
CA GLY A 372 0.26 3.20 -22.91
C GLY A 372 0.55 2.39 -21.66
N TYR A 373 -0.48 2.13 -20.84
CA TYR A 373 -0.32 1.54 -19.51
C TYR A 373 -1.36 0.46 -19.22
N SER A 374 -0.96 -0.61 -18.54
CA SER A 374 -1.77 -1.82 -18.30
C SER A 374 -2.13 -2.08 -16.84
N GLY A 375 -1.92 -1.13 -15.96
CA GLY A 375 -2.22 -1.21 -14.54
C GLY A 375 -1.56 -0.10 -13.76
N GLY A 376 -1.87 -0.02 -12.49
CA GLY A 376 -1.30 0.98 -11.58
C GLY A 376 -1.00 0.39 -10.21
N VAL A 377 -0.04 0.96 -9.51
CA VAL A 377 0.39 0.54 -8.17
C VAL A 377 0.48 1.76 -7.27
N LEU A 378 -0.22 1.71 -6.14
CA LEU A 378 -0.08 2.68 -5.06
C LEU A 378 1.16 2.33 -4.24
N VAL A 379 2.03 3.31 -4.01
CA VAL A 379 3.22 3.14 -3.16
C VAL A 379 3.08 3.87 -1.82
N PRO A 380 3.91 3.55 -0.81
CA PRO A 380 3.73 4.03 0.57
C PRO A 380 3.71 5.56 0.73
N ASN A 381 4.37 6.32 -0.15
CA ASN A 381 4.32 7.78 -0.13
C ASN A 381 3.03 8.37 -0.71
N GLY A 382 2.09 7.52 -1.14
CA GLY A 382 0.81 7.91 -1.73
C GLY A 382 0.84 8.17 -3.23
N ASP A 383 1.99 8.02 -3.90
CA ASP A 383 2.06 8.12 -5.36
C ASP A 383 1.46 6.87 -6.02
N ILE A 384 0.79 7.07 -7.15
CA ILE A 384 0.29 6.00 -8.01
C ILE A 384 1.19 5.91 -9.24
N HIS A 385 1.90 4.80 -9.42
CA HIS A 385 2.72 4.53 -10.59
C HIS A 385 1.94 3.73 -11.62
N PHE A 386 1.92 4.17 -12.88
CA PHE A 386 1.32 3.42 -13.97
C PHE A 386 2.32 2.43 -14.56
N VAL A 387 1.88 1.20 -14.79
CA VAL A 387 2.69 0.12 -15.36
C VAL A 387 2.73 0.24 -16.88
N PRO A 388 3.90 0.43 -17.51
CA PRO A 388 4.00 0.66 -18.94
C PRO A 388 3.73 -0.61 -19.72
N TRP A 389 2.87 -0.51 -20.77
CA TRP A 389 2.69 -1.53 -21.80
C TRP A 389 3.41 -1.13 -23.09
N ALA A 390 2.96 -0.04 -23.72
CA ALA A 390 3.59 0.50 -24.92
C ALA A 390 4.26 1.87 -24.66
N ALA A 391 4.07 2.45 -23.49
CA ALA A 391 4.71 3.70 -23.14
C ALA A 391 6.21 3.52 -22.94
N ASN A 392 7.00 4.44 -23.51
CA ASN A 392 8.45 4.49 -23.35
C ASN A 392 8.91 5.25 -22.09
N THR A 393 7.97 5.82 -21.35
CA THR A 393 8.21 6.51 -20.07
C THR A 393 7.27 5.98 -19.01
N GLY A 394 7.74 5.92 -17.77
CA GLY A 394 6.87 5.76 -16.62
C GLY A 394 6.06 7.03 -16.39
N GLN A 395 4.85 6.92 -15.87
CA GLN A 395 4.00 8.02 -15.45
C GLN A 395 3.46 7.74 -14.07
N LYS A 396 3.37 8.77 -13.27
CA LYS A 396 2.80 8.67 -11.92
C LYS A 396 1.93 9.86 -11.57
N ILE A 397 1.06 9.65 -10.61
CA ILE A 397 0.27 10.69 -9.95
C ILE A 397 0.77 10.75 -8.51
N SER A 398 1.21 11.92 -8.05
CA SER A 398 1.60 12.09 -6.64
C SER A 398 0.40 12.08 -5.71
N ALA A 399 0.64 11.89 -4.41
CA ALA A 399 -0.39 12.00 -3.37
C ALA A 399 -1.14 13.35 -3.40
N SER A 400 -0.49 14.42 -3.90
CA SER A 400 -1.11 15.75 -4.12
C SER A 400 -1.84 15.87 -5.46
N GLY A 401 -1.91 14.82 -6.27
CA GLY A 401 -2.59 14.82 -7.57
C GLY A 401 -1.77 15.36 -8.74
N VAL A 402 -0.47 15.63 -8.57
CA VAL A 402 0.41 16.11 -9.64
C VAL A 402 0.84 14.94 -10.51
N VAL A 403 0.61 15.05 -11.83
CA VAL A 403 1.06 14.08 -12.82
C VAL A 403 2.50 14.39 -13.23
N SER A 404 3.35 13.38 -13.28
CA SER A 404 4.74 13.47 -13.73
C SER A 404 5.19 12.20 -14.44
N THR A 405 6.30 12.29 -15.19
CA THR A 405 6.89 11.15 -15.91
C THR A 405 8.32 10.90 -15.42
N TYR A 406 8.80 9.67 -15.65
CA TYR A 406 10.16 9.25 -15.33
C TYR A 406 10.69 8.26 -16.37
N SER A 407 12.02 8.12 -16.44
CA SER A 407 12.67 7.21 -17.39
C SER A 407 12.52 5.75 -16.96
N LEU A 408 12.35 4.88 -17.93
CA LEU A 408 12.38 3.43 -17.78
C LEU A 408 13.73 2.89 -18.30
N VAL A 409 14.12 1.71 -17.83
CA VAL A 409 15.33 1.02 -18.29
C VAL A 409 15.02 0.09 -19.46
N TYR A 410 13.85 -0.54 -19.42
CA TYR A 410 13.42 -1.49 -20.45
C TYR A 410 12.03 -1.07 -20.98
N THR A 411 11.94 -0.79 -22.31
CA THR A 411 10.79 -0.13 -22.95
C THR A 411 10.25 -0.87 -24.17
N VAL A 412 10.43 -2.19 -24.20
CA VAL A 412 9.85 -3.01 -25.29
C VAL A 412 8.32 -2.95 -25.20
N THR A 413 7.65 -2.72 -26.32
CA THR A 413 6.19 -2.71 -26.41
C THR A 413 5.59 -4.03 -25.93
N GLY A 414 4.65 -3.94 -25.02
CA GLY A 414 4.01 -5.10 -24.41
C GLY A 414 4.84 -5.74 -23.29
N ALA A 415 5.90 -5.09 -22.83
CA ALA A 415 6.80 -5.70 -21.86
C ALA A 415 6.10 -6.16 -20.58
N TYR A 416 5.17 -5.35 -20.03
CA TYR A 416 4.59 -5.58 -18.72
C TYR A 416 3.08 -5.47 -18.70
N TRP A 417 2.41 -6.29 -17.87
CA TRP A 417 0.97 -6.24 -17.63
C TRP A 417 0.66 -6.33 -16.14
N GLY A 418 0.43 -5.15 -15.53
CA GLY A 418 0.24 -5.02 -14.10
C GLY A 418 1.53 -4.98 -13.30
N GLY A 419 1.43 -4.60 -12.05
CA GLY A 419 2.54 -4.49 -11.11
C GLY A 419 2.12 -4.88 -9.70
N VAL A 420 3.10 -5.23 -8.89
CA VAL A 420 2.91 -5.68 -7.50
C VAL A 420 3.83 -4.88 -6.59
N LEU A 421 3.26 -4.27 -5.56
CA LEU A 421 4.02 -3.63 -4.49
C LEU A 421 4.45 -4.70 -3.49
N THR A 422 5.73 -4.75 -3.16
CA THR A 422 6.30 -5.63 -2.14
C THR A 422 6.48 -4.90 -0.80
N SER A 423 6.71 -5.66 0.27
CA SER A 423 6.86 -5.11 1.63
C SER A 423 8.06 -4.18 1.80
N ASP A 424 9.09 -4.32 0.95
CA ASP A 424 10.26 -3.43 0.90
C ASP A 424 9.96 -2.11 0.14
N GLY A 425 8.72 -1.89 -0.29
CA GLY A 425 8.31 -0.70 -1.05
C GLY A 425 8.67 -0.76 -2.54
N SER A 426 9.22 -1.86 -3.05
CA SER A 426 9.51 -2.02 -4.48
C SER A 426 8.26 -2.38 -5.28
N ILE A 427 8.14 -1.87 -6.50
CA ILE A 427 7.14 -2.29 -7.48
C ILE A 427 7.80 -3.28 -8.44
N TYR A 428 7.32 -4.50 -8.50
CA TYR A 428 7.69 -5.45 -9.54
C TYR A 428 6.67 -5.39 -10.69
N PHE A 429 7.14 -5.10 -11.90
CA PHE A 429 6.30 -5.16 -13.10
C PHE A 429 6.17 -6.61 -13.55
N VAL A 430 4.95 -7.03 -13.85
CA VAL A 430 4.63 -8.39 -14.29
C VAL A 430 4.99 -8.55 -15.76
N PRO A 431 5.91 -9.47 -16.11
CA PRO A 431 6.39 -9.60 -17.49
C PRO A 431 5.33 -10.25 -18.38
N ALA A 432 4.92 -9.55 -19.45
CA ALA A 432 4.02 -10.08 -20.47
C ALA A 432 4.82 -10.56 -21.70
N ARG A 433 5.44 -9.64 -22.45
CA ARG A 433 6.31 -9.92 -23.60
C ARG A 433 7.77 -9.56 -23.32
N GLY A 434 8.04 -8.98 -22.15
CA GLY A 434 9.40 -8.62 -21.78
C GLY A 434 10.29 -9.83 -21.57
N SER A 435 11.51 -9.78 -22.09
CA SER A 435 12.56 -10.78 -21.81
C SER A 435 13.29 -10.50 -20.49
N LEU A 436 13.09 -9.32 -19.90
CA LEU A 436 13.62 -8.93 -18.60
C LEU A 436 12.48 -8.52 -17.68
N GLY A 437 12.59 -8.85 -16.40
CA GLY A 437 11.82 -8.22 -15.35
C GLY A 437 12.31 -6.80 -15.10
N GLN A 438 11.42 -5.90 -14.71
CA GLN A 438 11.76 -4.55 -14.28
C GLN A 438 11.11 -4.27 -12.95
N LYS A 439 11.83 -3.56 -12.10
CA LYS A 439 11.30 -3.10 -10.82
C LYS A 439 11.64 -1.63 -10.57
N ILE A 440 10.82 -1.00 -9.76
CA ILE A 440 11.09 0.33 -9.19
C ILE A 440 11.29 0.12 -7.69
N SER A 441 12.46 0.45 -7.17
CA SER A 441 12.70 0.52 -5.73
C SER A 441 12.30 1.91 -5.27
N THR A 442 11.13 2.05 -4.63
CA THR A 442 10.61 3.35 -4.16
C THR A 442 11.27 3.78 -2.84
N CYS A 443 11.97 2.86 -2.21
CA CYS A 443 12.82 3.10 -1.05
C CYS A 443 14.28 2.89 -1.45
N PRO A 444 15.14 3.91 -1.44
CA PRO A 444 16.56 3.68 -1.69
C PRO A 444 17.11 2.79 -0.58
N ALA A 445 17.73 1.68 -0.96
CA ALA A 445 18.52 0.89 -0.02
C ALA A 445 19.63 1.79 0.55
N ILE A 446 19.58 2.10 1.83
CA ILE A 446 20.66 2.82 2.51
C ILE A 446 21.79 1.81 2.72
N PRO A 447 23.04 2.09 2.31
CA PRO A 447 24.15 1.14 2.35
C PRO A 447 24.52 0.62 3.76
N PHE A 448 23.82 1.03 4.81
CA PHE A 448 24.12 0.75 6.21
C PHE A 448 23.00 0.04 6.97
N GLY A 449 22.13 -0.72 6.31
CA GLY A 449 21.25 -1.70 6.99
C GLY A 449 20.14 -1.10 7.89
N LEU A 450 19.79 0.17 7.74
CA LEU A 450 18.63 0.78 8.39
C LEU A 450 17.48 0.86 7.39
N ASP A 451 16.59 -0.11 7.48
CA ASP A 451 15.37 -0.21 6.67
C ASP A 451 14.32 0.77 7.22
N THR A 452 14.36 2.02 6.75
CA THR A 452 13.46 3.10 7.22
C THR A 452 12.09 3.11 6.54
N CYS A 453 11.85 2.21 5.58
CA CYS A 453 10.57 2.12 4.88
C CYS A 453 9.51 1.27 5.57
N LEU A 454 9.85 0.51 6.59
CA LEU A 454 8.99 -0.49 7.21
C LEU A 454 8.06 0.03 8.32
N SER A 455 8.22 1.26 8.82
CA SER A 455 7.54 1.62 10.07
C SER A 455 6.14 2.23 9.93
N SER A 456 5.70 2.67 8.76
CA SER A 456 4.46 3.44 8.65
C SER A 456 3.23 2.66 8.19
N TYR A 457 3.35 1.40 7.78
CA TYR A 457 2.23 0.65 7.17
C TYR A 457 1.86 -0.68 7.84
N LEU A 458 2.66 -1.19 8.75
CA LEU A 458 2.37 -2.48 9.41
C LEU A 458 1.28 -2.44 10.49
N ASN A 459 0.71 -1.27 10.81
CA ASN A 459 -0.31 -1.11 11.85
C ASN A 459 -1.68 -0.63 11.33
N LYS A 460 -2.02 -0.85 10.06
CA LYS A 460 -3.33 -0.46 9.50
C LYS A 460 -4.08 -1.61 8.80
N PHE A 461 -3.86 -2.84 9.25
CA PHE A 461 -4.73 -3.96 8.88
C PHE A 461 -5.01 -4.83 10.10
#